data_a22971b4b9f26fd1e3191a18d977e46b
#
_entry.id   a22971b4b9f26fd1e3191a18d977e46b
#
_cell.length_a   1.000
_cell.length_b   1.000
_cell.length_c   1.000
_cell.angle_alpha   90.00
_cell.angle_beta   90.00
_cell.angle_gamma   90.00
#
_symmetry.space_group_name_H-M   'P 1'
#
loop_
_entity.id
_entity.type
_entity.pdbx_description
1 polymer ?
#
loop_
_entity_poly.entity_id
_entity_poly.type
_entity_poly.pdbx_seq_one_letter_code
_entity_poly.pdbx_strand_id
1 'polypeptide(L)'
;MKPAVLATALFALALCLSGCIGAPVALTPMTEQRLQTQAPIRFLLTFDDGPSASGYANPSRSVIQDLADNPVQPGIKAIFFLQTDAWRAGGSPRGRKTMAREHAAGHILAFHTATRWHSNHRLLNDNDLEQTLRQGAASIASITGAAPRLVRPPFWNYDRRTFAAYQRHGMHILLTDLSANDGKIWGFNASPQRRANLLRQLSLVRERIALGQLPTVDGVIPVVVTFHDINRYTARHLQEYLQILMDSAQANGLKTAAEPFYSDRSALERGALARTVKDLHEVVQLPGMWNWVWDADAR
;
A
#
# COMPACT_ATOMS: atom_id res chain seq x y z
N MET A 1 32.91 20.19 28.90
CA MET A 1 31.49 20.55 28.93
C MET A 1 30.85 19.89 30.14
N LYS A 2 30.12 20.66 30.95
CA LYS A 2 29.52 20.15 32.20
C LYS A 2 28.38 19.17 31.90
N PRO A 3 28.25 18.05 32.60
CA PRO A 3 27.22 17.02 32.32
C PRO A 3 25.78 17.55 32.39
N ALA A 4 25.52 18.62 33.12
CA ALA A 4 24.22 19.27 33.21
C ALA A 4 23.73 19.87 31.88
N VAL A 5 24.64 20.39 31.04
CA VAL A 5 24.25 21.01 29.74
C VAL A 5 23.86 19.94 28.71
N LEU A 6 24.51 18.76 28.78
CA LEU A 6 24.20 17.64 27.91
C LEU A 6 22.83 17.01 28.25
N ALA A 7 22.50 16.90 29.54
CA ALA A 7 21.21 16.39 30.00
C ALA A 7 20.04 17.32 29.60
N THR A 8 20.25 18.65 29.67
CA THR A 8 19.22 19.62 29.27
C THR A 8 18.97 19.63 27.76
N ALA A 9 20.03 19.46 26.96
CA ALA A 9 19.92 19.38 25.50
C ALA A 9 19.22 18.10 25.04
N LEU A 10 19.49 16.95 25.69
CA LEU A 10 18.82 15.68 25.42
C LEU A 10 17.35 15.72 25.84
N PHE A 11 16.99 16.40 26.93
CA PHE A 11 15.62 16.55 27.39
C PHE A 11 14.82 17.48 26.48
N ALA A 12 15.43 18.58 26.00
CA ALA A 12 14.82 19.48 25.02
C ALA A 12 14.61 18.80 23.65
N LEU A 13 15.55 17.96 23.21
CA LEU A 13 15.41 17.18 21.99
C LEU A 13 14.31 16.11 22.10
N ALA A 14 14.16 15.48 23.27
CA ALA A 14 13.10 14.53 23.54
C ALA A 14 11.70 15.19 23.56
N LEU A 15 11.60 16.42 24.07
CA LEU A 15 10.36 17.23 24.06
C LEU A 15 10.00 17.70 22.65
N CYS A 16 10.96 17.99 21.78
CA CYS A 16 10.70 18.32 20.37
C CYS A 16 10.25 17.10 19.54
N LEU A 17 10.63 15.89 19.95
CA LEU A 17 10.22 14.65 19.30
C LEU A 17 8.84 14.13 19.78
N SER A 18 8.35 14.58 20.93
CA SER A 18 7.01 14.24 21.45
C SER A 18 5.89 15.18 20.95
N GLY A 19 6.23 16.22 20.23
CA GLY A 19 5.25 17.15 19.67
C GLY A 19 4.76 16.75 18.30
N CYS A 20 3.76 15.95 18.23
CA CYS A 20 2.65 15.87 17.25
C CYS A 20 1.99 14.51 17.36
N ILE A 21 1.26 14.26 18.43
CA ILE A 21 0.10 13.36 18.37
C ILE A 21 -0.83 14.05 17.40
N GLY A 22 -0.83 13.61 16.13
CA GLY A 22 -1.50 14.28 15.04
C GLY A 22 -3.00 14.34 15.27
N ALA A 23 -3.48 15.52 15.68
CA ALA A 23 -4.89 15.83 15.52
C ALA A 23 -5.21 15.86 14.01
N PRO A 24 -6.43 15.46 13.60
CA PRO A 24 -6.87 15.63 12.22
C PRO A 24 -6.70 17.08 11.77
N VAL A 25 -6.27 17.30 10.55
CA VAL A 25 -6.18 18.66 9.97
C VAL A 25 -7.56 19.28 9.99
N ALA A 26 -7.69 20.52 10.50
CA ALA A 26 -8.96 21.23 10.51
C ALA A 26 -9.38 21.58 9.07
N LEU A 27 -10.61 21.22 8.69
CA LEU A 27 -11.20 21.60 7.41
C LEU A 27 -11.91 22.95 7.53
N THR A 28 -12.07 23.64 6.40
CA THR A 28 -12.98 24.80 6.37
C THR A 28 -14.44 24.31 6.50
N PRO A 29 -15.36 25.15 7.02
CA PRO A 29 -16.77 24.77 7.15
C PRO A 29 -17.40 24.30 5.83
N MET A 30 -17.05 24.92 4.70
CA MET A 30 -17.53 24.50 3.38
C MET A 30 -16.98 23.14 2.96
N THR A 31 -15.73 22.82 3.29
CA THR A 31 -15.12 21.52 3.00
C THR A 31 -15.73 20.43 3.88
N GLU A 32 -16.05 20.71 5.13
CA GLU A 32 -16.77 19.79 6.01
C GLU A 32 -18.19 19.51 5.53
N GLN A 33 -18.92 20.52 5.07
CA GLN A 33 -20.24 20.34 4.49
C GLN A 33 -20.19 19.43 3.23
N ARG A 34 -19.20 19.63 2.36
CA ARG A 34 -18.97 18.76 1.20
C ARG A 34 -18.66 17.32 1.61
N LEU A 35 -17.85 17.13 2.66
CA LEU A 35 -17.53 15.80 3.15
C LEU A 35 -18.78 15.01 3.58
N GLN A 36 -19.78 15.69 4.15
CA GLN A 36 -21.02 15.07 4.58
C GLN A 36 -21.85 14.46 3.44
N THR A 37 -21.68 14.97 2.21
CA THR A 37 -22.40 14.52 1.00
C THR A 37 -21.63 13.47 0.20
N GLN A 38 -20.38 13.18 0.57
CA GLN A 38 -19.58 12.19 -0.14
C GLN A 38 -20.03 10.75 0.16
N ALA A 39 -19.77 9.87 -0.80
CA ALA A 39 -19.95 8.43 -0.62
C ALA A 39 -19.05 7.91 0.53
N PRO A 40 -19.46 6.84 1.22
CA PRO A 40 -18.64 6.23 2.25
C PRO A 40 -17.33 5.68 1.66
N ILE A 41 -16.27 5.66 2.46
CA ILE A 41 -15.01 5.05 2.07
C ILE A 41 -15.06 3.52 2.25
N ARG A 42 -14.26 2.83 1.42
CA ARG A 42 -13.92 1.41 1.60
C ARG A 42 -12.42 1.24 1.45
N PHE A 43 -11.78 0.64 2.44
CA PHE A 43 -10.34 0.40 2.42
C PHE A 43 -9.98 -0.72 1.45
N LEU A 44 -9.07 -0.42 0.53
CA LEU A 44 -8.49 -1.33 -0.45
C LEU A 44 -7.09 -1.71 0.03
N LEU A 45 -6.96 -2.90 0.65
CA LEU A 45 -5.70 -3.35 1.22
C LEU A 45 -4.76 -3.88 0.14
N THR A 46 -3.51 -3.46 0.19
CA THR A 46 -2.46 -3.94 -0.70
C THR A 46 -1.22 -4.34 0.08
N PHE A 47 -0.51 -5.34 -0.40
CA PHE A 47 0.72 -5.85 0.20
C PHE A 47 1.82 -5.88 -0.84
N ASP A 48 2.96 -5.24 -0.53
CA ASP A 48 4.11 -5.15 -1.42
C ASP A 48 5.22 -6.13 -0.99
N ASP A 49 6.17 -6.37 -1.89
CA ASP A 49 7.39 -7.14 -1.70
C ASP A 49 7.22 -8.65 -1.51
N GLY A 50 6.00 -9.15 -1.41
CA GLY A 50 5.70 -10.56 -1.24
C GLY A 50 6.03 -11.42 -2.47
N PRO A 51 5.77 -12.72 -2.32
CA PRO A 51 5.39 -13.45 -1.12
C PRO A 51 6.59 -13.83 -0.26
N SER A 52 6.41 -14.07 1.02
CA SER A 52 7.45 -14.67 1.84
C SER A 52 7.70 -16.14 1.47
N ALA A 53 8.96 -16.51 1.30
CA ALA A 53 9.41 -17.90 1.10
C ALA A 53 9.82 -18.59 2.42
N SER A 54 9.53 -18.02 3.58
CA SER A 54 9.88 -18.60 4.88
C SER A 54 9.23 -19.97 5.05
N GLY A 55 9.99 -20.95 5.52
CA GLY A 55 9.49 -22.29 5.80
C GLY A 55 8.72 -22.36 7.14
N TYR A 56 9.16 -21.60 8.13
CA TYR A 56 8.60 -21.51 9.47
C TYR A 56 8.08 -20.10 9.73
N ALA A 57 6.94 -20.01 10.44
CA ALA A 57 6.30 -18.73 10.77
C ALA A 57 6.28 -17.76 9.57
N ASN A 58 5.75 -18.23 8.43
CA ASN A 58 5.69 -17.47 7.17
C ASN A 58 4.70 -16.30 7.33
N PRO A 59 5.17 -15.05 7.27
CA PRO A 59 4.31 -13.89 7.53
C PRO A 59 3.20 -13.74 6.48
N SER A 60 3.45 -14.01 5.20
CA SER A 60 2.39 -13.94 4.17
C SER A 60 1.24 -14.92 4.47
N ARG A 61 1.54 -16.11 5.03
CA ARG A 61 0.47 -17.06 5.43
C ARG A 61 -0.35 -16.54 6.60
N SER A 62 0.30 -15.90 7.58
CA SER A 62 -0.40 -15.29 8.71
C SER A 62 -1.30 -14.15 8.23
N VAL A 63 -0.81 -13.32 7.30
CA VAL A 63 -1.60 -12.26 6.65
C VAL A 63 -2.84 -12.84 5.95
N ILE A 64 -2.69 -13.90 5.13
CA ILE A 64 -3.83 -14.56 4.47
C ILE A 64 -4.85 -15.07 5.49
N GLN A 65 -4.39 -15.66 6.60
CA GLN A 65 -5.26 -16.15 7.67
C GLN A 65 -6.01 -15.03 8.37
N ASP A 66 -5.31 -13.96 8.75
CA ASP A 66 -5.94 -12.80 9.40
C ASP A 66 -6.93 -12.07 8.48
N LEU A 67 -6.66 -12.01 7.16
CA LEU A 67 -7.63 -11.46 6.20
C LEU A 67 -8.89 -12.33 6.08
N ALA A 68 -8.73 -13.66 6.18
CA ALA A 68 -9.85 -14.60 6.12
C ALA A 68 -10.70 -14.56 7.40
N ASP A 69 -10.07 -14.45 8.55
CA ASP A 69 -10.72 -14.51 9.85
C ASP A 69 -10.11 -13.48 10.81
N ASN A 70 -10.87 -12.44 11.13
CA ASN A 70 -10.49 -11.39 12.07
C ASN A 70 -11.72 -10.72 12.69
N PRO A 71 -11.58 -10.06 13.84
CA PRO A 71 -12.71 -9.50 14.60
C PRO A 71 -13.35 -8.26 13.96
N VAL A 72 -12.69 -7.62 12.96
CA VAL A 72 -13.19 -6.39 12.34
C VAL A 72 -14.13 -6.71 11.18
N GLN A 73 -13.68 -7.55 10.24
CA GLN A 73 -14.46 -8.02 9.11
C GLN A 73 -13.83 -9.29 8.55
N PRO A 74 -14.45 -10.45 8.65
CA PRO A 74 -13.95 -11.69 8.05
C PRO A 74 -14.05 -11.66 6.51
N GLY A 75 -13.21 -12.45 5.84
CA GLY A 75 -13.29 -12.66 4.40
C GLY A 75 -12.72 -11.53 3.54
N ILE A 76 -11.90 -10.65 4.11
CA ILE A 76 -11.27 -9.52 3.39
C ILE A 76 -10.45 -10.05 2.21
N LYS A 77 -10.60 -9.41 1.04
CA LYS A 77 -9.77 -9.62 -0.14
C LYS A 77 -8.79 -8.45 -0.30
N ALA A 78 -7.57 -8.76 -0.75
CA ALA A 78 -6.49 -7.81 -0.89
C ALA A 78 -5.75 -8.02 -2.23
N ILE A 79 -4.88 -7.07 -2.57
CA ILE A 79 -4.00 -7.14 -3.74
C ILE A 79 -2.57 -7.35 -3.24
N PHE A 80 -1.89 -8.36 -3.78
CA PHE A 80 -0.50 -8.66 -3.48
C PHE A 80 0.37 -8.27 -4.68
N PHE A 81 1.25 -7.29 -4.51
CA PHE A 81 2.24 -6.84 -5.49
C PHE A 81 3.52 -7.65 -5.29
N LEU A 82 3.79 -8.55 -6.22
CA LEU A 82 4.71 -9.66 -6.04
C LEU A 82 6.11 -9.43 -6.62
N GLN A 83 7.13 -9.83 -5.88
CA GLN A 83 8.47 -10.06 -6.39
C GLN A 83 8.58 -11.50 -6.91
N THR A 84 8.43 -11.68 -8.22
CA THR A 84 8.26 -13.01 -8.81
C THR A 84 9.56 -13.78 -9.04
N ASP A 85 10.73 -13.10 -9.06
CA ASP A 85 12.05 -13.72 -9.28
C ASP A 85 13.00 -13.67 -8.07
N ALA A 86 12.67 -12.91 -7.03
CA ALA A 86 13.50 -12.85 -5.83
C ALA A 86 13.54 -14.21 -5.11
N TRP A 87 14.77 -14.67 -4.78
CA TRP A 87 14.98 -16.02 -4.22
C TRP A 87 14.32 -16.27 -2.85
N ARG A 88 14.07 -15.20 -2.07
CA ARG A 88 13.34 -15.25 -0.80
C ARG A 88 11.85 -14.96 -0.96
N ALA A 89 11.40 -14.81 -2.18
CA ALA A 89 10.01 -14.54 -2.57
C ALA A 89 9.57 -15.49 -3.70
N GLY A 90 8.88 -14.99 -4.71
CA GLY A 90 8.29 -15.76 -5.80
C GLY A 90 9.28 -16.56 -6.66
N GLY A 91 10.56 -16.21 -6.70
CA GLY A 91 11.60 -16.97 -7.41
C GLY A 91 11.92 -18.34 -6.80
N SER A 92 11.46 -18.64 -5.60
CA SER A 92 11.66 -19.93 -4.94
C SER A 92 10.42 -20.83 -5.04
N PRO A 93 10.56 -22.19 -4.95
CA PRO A 93 9.41 -23.09 -4.90
C PRO A 93 8.45 -22.80 -3.72
N ARG A 94 8.98 -22.38 -2.56
CA ARG A 94 8.16 -22.00 -1.39
C ARG A 94 7.40 -20.72 -1.64
N GLY A 95 8.03 -19.72 -2.26
CA GLY A 95 7.37 -18.46 -2.62
C GLY A 95 6.25 -18.72 -3.63
N ARG A 96 6.49 -19.47 -4.70
CA ARG A 96 5.43 -19.86 -5.65
C ARG A 96 4.26 -20.58 -4.99
N LYS A 97 4.53 -21.46 -3.99
CA LYS A 97 3.45 -22.09 -3.21
C LYS A 97 2.67 -21.08 -2.36
N THR A 98 3.31 -20.00 -1.90
CA THR A 98 2.63 -18.91 -1.19
C THR A 98 1.76 -18.10 -2.15
N MET A 99 2.28 -17.70 -3.33
CA MET A 99 1.48 -17.05 -4.39
C MET A 99 0.23 -17.86 -4.77
N ALA A 100 0.37 -19.17 -4.93
CA ALA A 100 -0.76 -20.05 -5.23
C ALA A 100 -1.82 -20.03 -4.08
N ARG A 101 -1.40 -19.92 -2.82
CA ARG A 101 -2.31 -19.79 -1.69
C ARG A 101 -3.02 -18.44 -1.64
N GLU A 102 -2.31 -17.35 -1.92
CA GLU A 102 -2.88 -16.01 -2.04
C GLU A 102 -3.99 -16.02 -3.11
N HIS A 103 -3.69 -16.59 -4.27
CA HIS A 103 -4.68 -16.72 -5.35
C HIS A 103 -5.87 -17.61 -4.93
N ALA A 104 -5.61 -18.79 -4.36
CA ALA A 104 -6.66 -19.72 -3.93
C ALA A 104 -7.57 -19.14 -2.83
N ALA A 105 -7.03 -18.23 -1.98
CA ALA A 105 -7.81 -17.48 -1.01
C ALA A 105 -8.64 -16.34 -1.63
N GLY A 106 -8.60 -16.16 -2.96
CA GLY A 106 -9.38 -15.18 -3.70
C GLY A 106 -8.76 -13.79 -3.76
N HIS A 107 -7.51 -13.64 -3.35
CA HIS A 107 -6.80 -12.37 -3.50
C HIS A 107 -6.36 -12.12 -4.95
N ILE A 108 -6.06 -10.86 -5.28
CA ILE A 108 -5.54 -10.47 -6.59
C ILE A 108 -4.02 -10.50 -6.52
N LEU A 109 -3.39 -11.22 -7.46
CA LEU A 109 -1.96 -11.18 -7.67
C LEU A 109 -1.63 -10.10 -8.71
N ALA A 110 -0.79 -9.16 -8.32
CA ALA A 110 -0.36 -8.03 -9.12
C ALA A 110 1.17 -8.01 -9.24
N PHE A 111 1.68 -7.26 -10.20
CA PHE A 111 3.10 -7.22 -10.48
C PHE A 111 3.81 -6.13 -9.67
N HIS A 112 4.93 -6.48 -9.02
CA HIS A 112 5.85 -5.53 -8.42
C HIS A 112 7.16 -5.51 -9.20
N THR A 113 7.89 -6.62 -9.20
CA THR A 113 9.11 -6.78 -9.99
C THR A 113 9.43 -8.27 -10.24
N ALA A 114 10.15 -8.55 -11.32
CA ALA A 114 10.79 -9.84 -11.56
C ALA A 114 12.31 -9.72 -11.57
N THR A 115 12.87 -8.78 -10.82
CA THR A 115 14.30 -8.67 -10.59
C THR A 115 14.70 -9.41 -9.31
N ARG A 116 15.94 -9.94 -9.32
CA ARG A 116 16.45 -10.70 -8.19
C ARG A 116 16.60 -9.85 -6.90
N TRP A 117 16.79 -8.53 -7.05
CA TRP A 117 17.21 -7.62 -5.97
C TRP A 117 16.25 -6.44 -5.75
N HIS A 118 14.99 -6.56 -6.12
CA HIS A 118 14.02 -5.46 -5.97
C HIS A 118 14.51 -4.16 -6.63
N SER A 119 14.89 -4.23 -7.90
CA SER A 119 15.48 -3.10 -8.61
C SER A 119 14.44 -2.03 -8.94
N ASN A 120 14.85 -0.75 -8.86
CA ASN A 120 14.06 0.36 -9.36
C ASN A 120 13.96 0.28 -10.89
N HIS A 121 12.76 0.19 -11.44
CA HIS A 121 12.53 0.01 -12.88
C HIS A 121 13.00 1.20 -13.72
N ARG A 122 13.04 2.41 -13.15
CA ARG A 122 13.61 3.57 -13.84
C ARG A 122 15.11 3.46 -14.13
N LEU A 123 15.82 2.66 -13.33
CA LEU A 123 17.27 2.47 -13.46
C LEU A 123 17.65 1.27 -14.35
N LEU A 124 16.67 0.47 -14.77
CA LEU A 124 16.89 -0.61 -15.72
C LEU A 124 17.01 -0.04 -17.13
N ASN A 125 17.85 -0.64 -17.96
CA ASN A 125 17.80 -0.38 -19.40
C ASN A 125 16.54 -0.99 -20.03
N ASP A 126 16.24 -0.68 -21.29
CA ASP A 126 14.99 -1.10 -21.93
C ASP A 126 14.86 -2.62 -22.03
N ASN A 127 15.95 -3.32 -22.34
CA ASN A 127 15.94 -4.80 -22.44
C ASN A 127 15.64 -5.45 -21.08
N ASP A 128 16.28 -4.98 -20.02
CA ASP A 128 16.07 -5.51 -18.66
C ASP A 128 14.65 -5.18 -18.16
N LEU A 129 14.14 -3.98 -18.48
CA LEU A 129 12.77 -3.60 -18.17
C LEU A 129 11.77 -4.52 -18.88
N GLU A 130 11.87 -4.68 -20.18
CA GLU A 130 10.99 -5.56 -20.96
C GLU A 130 11.09 -7.01 -20.51
N GLN A 131 12.29 -7.48 -20.17
CA GLN A 131 12.50 -8.83 -19.65
C GLN A 131 11.79 -9.04 -18.31
N THR A 132 11.96 -8.10 -17.34
CA THR A 132 11.33 -8.23 -16.03
C THR A 132 9.80 -8.20 -16.12
N LEU A 133 9.24 -7.34 -16.98
CA LEU A 133 7.79 -7.25 -17.19
C LEU A 133 7.23 -8.56 -17.77
N ARG A 134 7.86 -9.08 -18.83
CA ARG A 134 7.43 -10.34 -19.49
C ARG A 134 7.55 -11.53 -18.55
N GLN A 135 8.67 -11.68 -17.85
CA GLN A 135 8.90 -12.81 -16.93
C GLN A 135 7.93 -12.73 -15.73
N GLY A 136 7.72 -11.54 -15.16
CA GLY A 136 6.80 -11.36 -14.05
C GLY A 136 5.36 -11.64 -14.45
N ALA A 137 4.92 -11.15 -15.60
CA ALA A 137 3.59 -11.44 -16.13
C ALA A 137 3.38 -12.93 -16.34
N ALA A 138 4.34 -13.62 -16.96
CA ALA A 138 4.28 -15.06 -17.20
C ALA A 138 4.25 -15.86 -15.88
N SER A 139 5.05 -15.46 -14.89
CA SER A 139 5.07 -16.09 -13.57
C SER A 139 3.70 -16.00 -12.87
N ILE A 140 3.07 -14.83 -12.88
CA ILE A 140 1.74 -14.64 -12.30
C ILE A 140 0.69 -15.41 -13.11
N ALA A 141 0.73 -15.32 -14.44
CA ALA A 141 -0.20 -16.02 -15.31
C ALA A 141 -0.15 -17.54 -15.14
N SER A 142 1.02 -18.12 -14.85
CA SER A 142 1.17 -19.56 -14.59
C SER A 142 0.38 -20.05 -13.36
N ILE A 143 0.02 -19.15 -12.45
CA ILE A 143 -0.72 -19.44 -11.23
C ILE A 143 -2.19 -19.06 -11.38
N THR A 144 -2.46 -17.90 -11.99
CA THR A 144 -3.80 -17.30 -12.04
C THR A 144 -4.59 -17.64 -13.32
N GLY A 145 -3.90 -18.12 -14.34
CA GLY A 145 -4.46 -18.32 -15.68
C GLY A 145 -4.52 -17.04 -16.54
N ALA A 146 -4.13 -15.87 -16.00
CA ALA A 146 -4.18 -14.59 -16.72
C ALA A 146 -3.01 -13.67 -16.33
N ALA A 147 -2.58 -12.81 -17.26
CA ALA A 147 -1.59 -11.78 -16.95
C ALA A 147 -2.12 -10.77 -15.93
N PRO A 148 -1.25 -10.21 -15.07
CA PRO A 148 -1.65 -9.19 -14.11
C PRO A 148 -2.08 -7.89 -14.82
N ARG A 149 -3.15 -7.28 -14.32
CA ARG A 149 -3.64 -5.99 -14.84
C ARG A 149 -3.10 -4.80 -14.06
N LEU A 150 -2.51 -5.04 -12.89
CA LEU A 150 -2.02 -4.01 -11.99
C LEU A 150 -0.53 -4.17 -11.78
N VAL A 151 0.16 -3.04 -11.71
CA VAL A 151 1.57 -2.92 -11.32
C VAL A 151 1.72 -1.86 -10.24
N ARG A 152 2.59 -2.12 -9.29
CA ARG A 152 3.14 -1.09 -8.40
C ARG A 152 4.63 -0.99 -8.68
N PRO A 153 5.12 0.15 -9.24
CA PRO A 153 6.54 0.34 -9.46
C PRO A 153 7.32 0.20 -8.16
N PRO A 154 8.48 -0.49 -8.14
CA PRO A 154 9.36 -0.49 -6.98
C PRO A 154 9.67 0.93 -6.52
N PHE A 155 9.65 1.15 -5.18
CA PHE A 155 9.84 2.48 -4.56
C PHE A 155 8.79 3.52 -4.98
N TRP A 156 7.64 3.10 -5.56
CA TRP A 156 6.60 3.96 -6.14
C TRP A 156 7.15 4.90 -7.23
N ASN A 157 8.28 4.54 -7.84
CA ASN A 157 9.03 5.38 -8.75
C ASN A 157 8.82 4.94 -10.21
N TYR A 158 8.34 5.86 -11.05
CA TYR A 158 8.13 5.66 -12.47
C TYR A 158 8.39 6.94 -13.26
N ASP A 159 8.55 6.81 -14.56
CA ASP A 159 8.70 7.89 -15.52
C ASP A 159 7.91 7.57 -16.80
N ARG A 160 7.99 8.46 -17.79
CA ARG A 160 7.32 8.27 -19.09
C ARG A 160 7.67 6.92 -19.74
N ARG A 161 8.93 6.52 -19.67
CA ARG A 161 9.43 5.28 -20.28
C ARG A 161 8.84 4.04 -19.60
N THR A 162 8.92 3.98 -18.28
CA THR A 162 8.39 2.86 -17.50
C THR A 162 6.87 2.81 -17.53
N PHE A 163 6.19 3.97 -17.49
CA PHE A 163 4.73 4.06 -17.64
C PHE A 163 4.27 3.46 -18.98
N ALA A 164 4.91 3.88 -20.09
CA ALA A 164 4.58 3.34 -21.41
C ALA A 164 4.88 1.83 -21.52
N ALA A 165 5.96 1.35 -20.89
CA ALA A 165 6.27 -0.08 -20.84
C ALA A 165 5.17 -0.87 -20.10
N TYR A 166 4.72 -0.43 -18.94
CA TYR A 166 3.62 -1.07 -18.21
C TYR A 166 2.34 -1.14 -19.04
N GLN A 167 1.98 -0.04 -19.71
CA GLN A 167 0.79 0.00 -20.57
C GLN A 167 0.88 -0.99 -21.74
N ARG A 168 2.05 -1.13 -22.40
CA ARG A 168 2.24 -2.12 -23.47
C ARG A 168 2.02 -3.56 -22.97
N HIS A 169 2.30 -3.82 -21.70
CA HIS A 169 2.04 -5.11 -21.06
C HIS A 169 0.63 -5.23 -20.45
N GLY A 170 -0.26 -4.28 -20.69
CA GLY A 170 -1.63 -4.26 -20.15
C GLY A 170 -1.71 -4.03 -18.65
N MET A 171 -0.64 -3.48 -18.04
CA MET A 171 -0.57 -3.23 -16.60
C MET A 171 -0.82 -1.74 -16.32
N HIS A 172 -1.65 -1.46 -15.31
CA HIS A 172 -1.98 -0.12 -14.84
C HIS A 172 -1.32 0.14 -13.48
N ILE A 173 -0.72 1.33 -13.32
CA ILE A 173 -0.04 1.70 -12.07
C ILE A 173 -1.07 1.96 -10.97
N LEU A 174 -1.03 1.20 -9.89
CA LEU A 174 -1.76 1.48 -8.67
C LEU A 174 -0.78 1.93 -7.57
N LEU A 175 -0.86 3.19 -7.19
CA LEU A 175 -0.10 3.74 -6.06
C LEU A 175 -0.90 3.62 -4.76
N THR A 176 -0.54 4.38 -3.73
CA THR A 176 -1.17 4.27 -2.42
C THR A 176 -1.62 5.62 -1.89
N ASP A 177 -2.69 5.63 -1.10
CA ASP A 177 -3.14 6.80 -0.32
C ASP A 177 -2.53 6.77 1.09
N LEU A 178 -2.41 5.59 1.69
CA LEU A 178 -1.90 5.37 3.04
C LEU A 178 -0.80 4.32 3.03
N SER A 179 0.27 4.56 3.78
CA SER A 179 1.31 3.57 4.05
C SER A 179 1.36 3.23 5.53
N ALA A 180 1.40 1.94 5.84
CA ALA A 180 1.60 1.49 7.21
C ALA A 180 2.99 1.84 7.77
N ASN A 181 3.91 2.30 6.91
CA ASN A 181 5.34 2.55 7.22
C ASN A 181 6.00 1.35 7.90
N ASP A 182 5.60 0.16 7.50
CA ASP A 182 6.04 -1.13 8.00
C ASP A 182 7.20 -1.74 7.20
N GLY A 183 7.62 -1.06 6.11
CA GLY A 183 8.78 -1.43 5.32
C GLY A 183 10.09 -1.33 6.09
N LYS A 184 11.17 -1.86 5.51
CA LYS A 184 12.50 -1.76 6.11
C LYS A 184 13.04 -0.35 6.03
N ILE A 185 12.95 0.39 7.14
CA ILE A 185 13.68 1.63 7.32
C ILE A 185 14.89 1.34 8.22
N TRP A 186 16.11 1.55 7.72
CA TRP A 186 17.35 1.32 8.45
C TRP A 186 17.52 -0.11 9.02
N GLY A 187 16.98 -1.12 8.35
CA GLY A 187 17.05 -2.51 8.79
C GLY A 187 16.03 -2.93 9.85
N PHE A 188 15.19 -2.04 10.34
CA PHE A 188 14.13 -2.32 11.30
C PHE A 188 12.76 -2.42 10.61
N ASN A 189 12.01 -3.46 11.00
CA ASN A 189 10.67 -3.75 10.48
C ASN A 189 9.61 -3.49 11.57
N ALA A 190 9.60 -2.31 12.15
CA ALA A 190 8.66 -1.93 13.19
C ALA A 190 8.08 -0.54 12.91
N SER A 191 6.80 -0.37 13.20
CA SER A 191 6.11 0.91 13.11
C SER A 191 5.52 1.30 14.47
N PRO A 192 6.32 1.81 15.41
CA PRO A 192 5.87 2.12 16.77
C PRO A 192 4.79 3.23 16.80
N GLN A 193 4.77 4.11 15.80
CA GLN A 193 3.80 5.20 15.67
C GLN A 193 2.66 4.88 14.67
N ARG A 194 2.34 3.60 14.44
CA ARG A 194 1.39 3.16 13.41
C ARG A 194 0.03 3.86 13.47
N ARG A 195 -0.51 4.06 14.68
CA ARG A 195 -1.80 4.77 14.87
C ARG A 195 -1.71 6.24 14.44
N ALA A 196 -0.72 6.98 14.94
CA ALA A 196 -0.52 8.38 14.59
C ALA A 196 -0.22 8.57 13.09
N ASN A 197 0.56 7.67 12.50
CA ASN A 197 0.87 7.70 11.06
C ASN A 197 -0.39 7.54 10.21
N LEU A 198 -1.21 6.52 10.46
CA LEU A 198 -2.42 6.26 9.68
C LEU A 198 -3.47 7.35 9.90
N LEU A 199 -3.65 7.82 11.13
CA LEU A 199 -4.55 8.93 11.44
C LEU A 199 -4.20 10.19 10.63
N ARG A 200 -2.92 10.59 10.65
CA ARG A 200 -2.43 11.77 9.93
C ARG A 200 -2.56 11.62 8.41
N GLN A 201 -2.16 10.47 7.86
CA GLN A 201 -2.25 10.24 6.42
C GLN A 201 -3.71 10.24 5.96
N LEU A 202 -4.61 9.63 6.73
CA LEU A 202 -6.03 9.60 6.41
C LEU A 202 -6.66 11.01 6.50
N SER A 203 -6.15 11.91 7.37
CA SER A 203 -6.63 13.29 7.39
C SER A 203 -6.30 14.05 6.10
N LEU A 204 -5.17 13.76 5.44
CA LEU A 204 -4.85 14.32 4.12
C LEU A 204 -5.75 13.73 3.03
N VAL A 205 -6.03 12.43 3.10
CA VAL A 205 -6.97 11.78 2.18
C VAL A 205 -8.39 12.34 2.33
N ARG A 206 -8.82 12.65 3.58
CA ARG A 206 -10.10 13.30 3.86
C ARG A 206 -10.28 14.61 3.10
N GLU A 207 -9.24 15.45 3.01
CA GLU A 207 -9.30 16.70 2.23
C GLU A 207 -9.57 16.41 0.75
N ARG A 208 -8.88 15.43 0.18
CA ARG A 208 -9.08 15.01 -1.22
C ARG A 208 -10.49 14.47 -1.47
N ILE A 209 -11.05 13.71 -0.51
CA ILE A 209 -12.42 13.23 -0.54
C ILE A 209 -13.39 14.42 -0.53
N ALA A 210 -13.23 15.35 0.40
CA ALA A 210 -14.09 16.54 0.52
C ALA A 210 -14.05 17.44 -0.73
N LEU A 211 -12.93 17.45 -1.45
CA LEU A 211 -12.77 18.15 -2.73
C LEU A 211 -13.29 17.36 -3.95
N GLY A 212 -13.76 16.11 -3.76
CA GLY A 212 -14.25 15.27 -4.85
C GLY A 212 -13.14 14.78 -5.79
N GLN A 213 -11.90 14.72 -5.32
CA GLN A 213 -10.72 14.31 -6.11
C GLN A 213 -10.55 12.80 -6.21
N LEU A 214 -11.28 12.02 -5.40
CA LEU A 214 -11.24 10.58 -5.44
C LEU A 214 -12.49 10.02 -6.10
N PRO A 215 -12.36 9.02 -7.00
CA PRO A 215 -13.50 8.46 -7.72
C PRO A 215 -14.41 7.66 -6.77
N THR A 216 -15.72 7.71 -7.05
CA THR A 216 -16.69 6.81 -6.44
C THR A 216 -16.92 5.63 -7.37
N VAL A 217 -16.84 4.41 -6.85
CA VAL A 217 -17.03 3.14 -7.57
C VAL A 217 -17.98 2.26 -6.78
N ASP A 218 -19.03 1.78 -7.41
CA ASP A 218 -20.04 0.94 -6.75
C ASP A 218 -20.60 1.55 -5.46
N GLY A 219 -20.77 2.89 -5.44
CA GLY A 219 -21.30 3.64 -4.30
C GLY A 219 -20.32 3.88 -3.15
N VAL A 220 -19.03 3.54 -3.30
CA VAL A 220 -17.99 3.77 -2.27
C VAL A 220 -16.77 4.47 -2.88
N ILE A 221 -15.98 5.14 -2.03
CA ILE A 221 -14.68 5.72 -2.42
C ILE A 221 -13.58 4.73 -1.99
N PRO A 222 -12.84 4.10 -2.94
CA PRO A 222 -11.73 3.21 -2.63
C PRO A 222 -10.55 4.00 -2.06
N VAL A 223 -10.11 3.67 -0.84
CA VAL A 223 -8.91 4.22 -0.19
C VAL A 223 -7.84 3.16 -0.13
N VAL A 224 -6.75 3.37 -0.88
CA VAL A 224 -5.67 2.38 -1.02
C VAL A 224 -4.73 2.45 0.17
N VAL A 225 -4.51 1.30 0.81
CA VAL A 225 -3.62 1.15 1.98
C VAL A 225 -2.53 0.15 1.65
N THR A 226 -1.26 0.53 1.88
CA THR A 226 -0.11 -0.33 1.60
C THR A 226 0.56 -0.84 2.86
N PHE A 227 0.77 -2.16 2.87
CA PHE A 227 1.54 -2.95 3.82
C PHE A 227 2.61 -3.77 3.10
N HIS A 228 3.42 -4.53 3.87
CA HIS A 228 4.39 -5.49 3.36
C HIS A 228 4.16 -6.86 4.03
N ASP A 229 3.69 -7.84 3.27
CA ASP A 229 3.33 -9.17 3.80
C ASP A 229 4.54 -10.05 4.14
N ILE A 230 5.72 -9.70 3.65
CA ILE A 230 6.98 -10.34 4.05
C ILE A 230 7.42 -9.95 5.46
N ASN A 231 6.80 -8.94 6.04
CA ASN A 231 7.19 -8.38 7.33
C ASN A 231 6.49 -9.12 8.48
N ARG A 232 7.29 -9.71 9.36
CA ARG A 232 6.77 -10.39 10.56
C ARG A 232 6.07 -9.44 11.54
N TYR A 233 6.48 -8.17 11.57
CA TYR A 233 5.81 -7.18 12.41
C TYR A 233 4.39 -6.93 11.91
N THR A 234 4.21 -6.69 10.61
CA THR A 234 2.91 -6.52 9.97
C THR A 234 2.02 -7.75 10.21
N ALA A 235 2.55 -8.94 9.96
CA ALA A 235 1.82 -10.19 10.17
C ALA A 235 1.36 -10.42 11.62
N ARG A 236 2.07 -9.88 12.62
CA ARG A 236 1.68 -9.97 14.04
C ARG A 236 0.67 -8.91 14.47
N HIS A 237 0.57 -7.83 13.72
CA HIS A 237 -0.24 -6.66 14.07
C HIS A 237 -1.34 -6.36 13.04
N LEU A 238 -1.59 -7.25 12.07
CA LEU A 238 -2.54 -6.95 11.01
C LEU A 238 -3.95 -6.66 11.54
N GLN A 239 -4.44 -7.49 12.46
CA GLN A 239 -5.75 -7.27 13.08
C GLN A 239 -5.82 -5.92 13.82
N GLU A 240 -4.74 -5.53 14.50
CA GLU A 240 -4.65 -4.20 15.11
C GLU A 240 -4.63 -3.08 14.06
N TYR A 241 -3.94 -3.27 12.93
CA TYR A 241 -3.95 -2.31 11.83
C TYR A 241 -5.36 -2.13 11.24
N LEU A 242 -6.13 -3.21 11.09
CA LEU A 242 -7.52 -3.12 10.63
C LEU A 242 -8.35 -2.25 11.59
N GLN A 243 -8.23 -2.46 12.89
CA GLN A 243 -8.91 -1.64 13.89
C GLN A 243 -8.45 -0.17 13.87
N ILE A 244 -7.13 0.06 13.72
CA ILE A 244 -6.58 1.43 13.62
C ILE A 244 -7.15 2.17 12.40
N LEU A 245 -7.35 1.51 11.26
CA LEU A 245 -7.97 2.12 10.09
C LEU A 245 -9.41 2.54 10.37
N MET A 246 -10.19 1.70 11.07
CA MET A 246 -11.55 2.02 11.48
C MET A 246 -11.59 3.22 12.45
N ASP A 247 -10.76 3.17 13.50
CA ASP A 247 -10.66 4.26 14.49
C ASP A 247 -10.21 5.57 13.84
N SER A 248 -9.27 5.48 12.88
CA SER A 248 -8.77 6.65 12.15
C SER A 248 -9.83 7.24 11.23
N ALA A 249 -10.67 6.42 10.59
CA ALA A 249 -11.79 6.91 9.79
C ALA A 249 -12.81 7.64 10.67
N GLN A 250 -13.18 7.05 11.78
CA GLN A 250 -14.09 7.66 12.75
C GLN A 250 -13.54 8.98 13.29
N ALA A 251 -12.26 9.02 13.71
CA ALA A 251 -11.61 10.23 14.22
C ALA A 251 -11.51 11.36 13.19
N ASN A 252 -11.47 11.01 11.89
CA ASN A 252 -11.51 11.97 10.78
C ASN A 252 -12.94 12.32 10.32
N GLY A 253 -13.99 11.82 10.95
CA GLY A 253 -15.38 12.06 10.54
C GLY A 253 -15.72 11.44 9.17
N LEU A 254 -14.98 10.44 8.71
CA LEU A 254 -15.23 9.73 7.46
C LEU A 254 -16.26 8.61 7.68
N LYS A 255 -17.28 8.57 6.84
CA LYS A 255 -18.22 7.45 6.81
C LYS A 255 -17.53 6.24 6.16
N THR A 256 -17.56 5.09 6.81
CA THR A 256 -17.14 3.82 6.20
C THR A 256 -18.36 3.10 5.61
N ALA A 257 -18.15 2.31 4.57
CA ALA A 257 -19.16 1.40 4.04
C ALA A 257 -19.57 0.38 5.12
N ALA A 258 -20.74 -0.26 4.97
CA ALA A 258 -21.20 -1.33 5.88
C ALA A 258 -20.16 -2.46 5.97
N GLU A 259 -19.54 -2.82 4.84
CA GLU A 259 -18.31 -3.60 4.78
C GLU A 259 -17.15 -2.65 4.53
N PRO A 260 -16.36 -2.28 5.56
CA PRO A 260 -15.32 -1.27 5.43
C PRO A 260 -14.10 -1.72 4.61
N PHE A 261 -13.95 -3.01 4.37
CA PHE A 261 -12.93 -3.60 3.52
C PHE A 261 -13.58 -4.38 2.36
N TYR A 262 -12.85 -4.58 1.27
CA TYR A 262 -13.35 -5.38 0.16
C TYR A 262 -13.37 -6.87 0.54
N SER A 263 -14.52 -7.53 0.37
CA SER A 263 -14.74 -8.98 0.53
C SER A 263 -14.98 -9.68 -0.82
N ASP A 264 -15.42 -8.95 -1.84
CA ASP A 264 -15.60 -9.43 -3.20
C ASP A 264 -14.42 -9.05 -4.10
N ARG A 265 -13.84 -10.05 -4.78
CA ARG A 265 -12.67 -9.88 -5.65
C ARG A 265 -12.95 -8.97 -6.85
N SER A 266 -14.13 -9.07 -7.45
CA SER A 266 -14.48 -8.29 -8.63
C SER A 266 -14.69 -6.82 -8.28
N ALA A 267 -15.33 -6.53 -7.13
CA ALA A 267 -15.47 -5.17 -6.61
C ALA A 267 -14.10 -4.58 -6.24
N LEU A 268 -13.21 -5.38 -5.62
CA LEU A 268 -11.84 -4.99 -5.32
C LEU A 268 -11.09 -4.59 -6.60
N GLU A 269 -11.19 -5.40 -7.66
CA GLU A 269 -10.53 -5.11 -8.94
C GLU A 269 -11.07 -3.84 -9.59
N ARG A 270 -12.39 -3.65 -9.62
CA ARG A 270 -13.01 -2.40 -10.14
C ARG A 270 -12.54 -1.18 -9.34
N GLY A 271 -12.56 -1.27 -8.02
CA GLY A 271 -12.06 -0.22 -7.13
C GLY A 271 -10.60 0.11 -7.40
N ALA A 272 -9.74 -0.90 -7.55
CA ALA A 272 -8.32 -0.73 -7.85
C ALA A 272 -8.09 -0.08 -9.21
N LEU A 273 -8.74 -0.55 -10.26
CA LEU A 273 -8.59 0.00 -11.61
C LEU A 273 -9.06 1.45 -11.71
N ALA A 274 -10.07 1.85 -10.95
CA ALA A 274 -10.51 3.24 -10.91
C ALA A 274 -9.49 4.16 -10.21
N ARG A 275 -8.61 3.60 -9.37
CA ARG A 275 -7.56 4.30 -8.61
C ARG A 275 -6.19 4.28 -9.30
N THR A 276 -6.07 3.65 -10.48
CA THR A 276 -4.81 3.66 -11.24
C THR A 276 -4.49 5.02 -11.81
N VAL A 277 -3.19 5.32 -11.93
CA VAL A 277 -2.67 6.52 -12.60
C VAL A 277 -3.12 6.49 -14.07
N LYS A 278 -3.79 7.57 -14.52
CA LYS A 278 -4.38 7.64 -15.86
C LYS A 278 -3.41 8.18 -16.90
N ASP A 279 -2.62 9.19 -16.50
CA ASP A 279 -1.60 9.80 -17.35
C ASP A 279 -0.44 10.34 -16.50
N LEU A 280 0.63 10.78 -17.17
CA LEU A 280 1.85 11.28 -16.52
C LEU A 280 1.71 12.68 -15.93
N HIS A 281 0.65 13.39 -16.25
CA HIS A 281 0.38 14.74 -15.73
C HIS A 281 -0.47 14.69 -14.46
N GLU A 282 -0.95 13.50 -14.09
CA GLU A 282 -1.68 13.31 -12.84
C GLU A 282 -0.75 13.55 -11.65
N VAL A 283 -1.07 14.57 -10.84
CA VAL A 283 -0.35 14.84 -9.60
C VAL A 283 -0.75 13.81 -8.57
N VAL A 284 0.11 12.81 -8.40
CA VAL A 284 -0.09 11.76 -7.40
C VAL A 284 0.50 12.20 -6.07
N GLN A 285 -0.34 12.28 -5.04
CA GLN A 285 0.13 12.49 -3.67
C GLN A 285 0.48 11.15 -3.04
N LEU A 286 1.76 10.96 -2.73
CA LEU A 286 2.26 9.81 -1.98
C LEU A 286 2.33 10.14 -0.48
N PRO A 287 2.20 9.16 0.41
CA PRO A 287 2.28 9.39 1.84
C PRO A 287 3.70 9.72 2.29
N GLY A 288 3.81 10.59 3.29
CA GLY A 288 5.08 10.90 3.96
C GLY A 288 6.08 11.63 3.08
N MET A 289 7.35 11.23 3.18
CA MET A 289 8.48 11.88 2.50
C MET A 289 8.57 11.56 0.99
N TRP A 290 7.79 10.63 0.49
CA TRP A 290 7.91 10.16 -0.89
C TRP A 290 7.54 11.24 -1.93
N ASN A 291 6.64 12.18 -1.60
CA ASN A 291 6.36 13.33 -2.45
C ASN A 291 7.57 14.27 -2.60
N TRP A 292 8.44 14.31 -1.60
CA TRP A 292 9.66 15.11 -1.62
C TRP A 292 10.82 14.37 -2.27
N VAL A 293 10.91 13.05 -2.08
CA VAL A 293 11.96 12.21 -2.69
C VAL A 293 11.78 12.10 -4.21
N TRP A 294 10.52 12.03 -4.66
CA TRP A 294 10.17 11.95 -6.07
C TRP A 294 9.55 13.27 -6.51
N ASP A 295 10.40 14.20 -6.92
CA ASP A 295 9.96 15.48 -7.48
C ASP A 295 8.99 15.25 -8.64
N ALA A 296 7.86 15.99 -8.64
CA ALA A 296 6.83 15.86 -9.66
C ALA A 296 7.38 16.13 -11.07
N ASP A 297 8.40 16.97 -11.19
CA ASP A 297 9.05 17.31 -12.47
C ASP A 297 9.99 16.20 -12.97
N ALA A 298 10.30 15.22 -12.14
CA ALA A 298 11.16 14.09 -12.49
C ALA A 298 10.37 12.85 -12.98
N ARG A 299 9.05 12.93 -13.05
CA ARG A 299 8.17 11.83 -13.49
C ARG A 299 7.83 11.93 -14.96
#